data_4d37c3b5c765ae0713887fbf8a00825c
#
_entry.id   4d37c3b5c765ae0713887fbf8a00825c
#
_cell.length_a   1.000
_cell.length_b   1.000
_cell.length_c   1.000
_cell.angle_alpha   90.00
_cell.angle_beta   90.00
_cell.angle_gamma   90.00
#
_symmetry.space_group_name_H-M   'P 1'
#
loop_
_entity.id
_entity.type
_entity.pdbx_description
1 polymer ?
#
loop_
_entity_poly.entity_id
_entity_poly.type
_entity_poly.pdbx_seq_one_letter_code
_entity_poly.pdbx_strand_id
1 'polypeptide(L)'
;MSVSISVAKSVGTFFNHVNLSVTMRPVIIVSTFPSKQSVTSIANRLVKKKLAACVNITKISSVYTWKGKIENQPEYLAFFKTTKKNKQILKKELEKLHPYDVPEIAEINVESINQPYMKWLVDSTT
;
A
#
# COMPACT_ATOMS: atom_id res chain seq x y z
N MET A 1 6.56 1.15 -14.41
CA MET A 1 5.08 0.99 -14.43
C MET A 1 4.54 0.70 -15.82
N SER A 2 5.14 1.20 -16.89
CA SER A 2 4.69 0.94 -18.27
C SER A 2 4.76 -0.54 -18.66
N VAL A 3 5.75 -1.26 -18.15
CA VAL A 3 5.92 -2.69 -18.46
C VAL A 3 4.76 -3.51 -17.91
N SER A 4 4.30 -3.20 -16.70
CA SER A 4 3.21 -3.93 -16.07
C SER A 4 1.88 -3.72 -16.80
N ILE A 5 1.68 -2.54 -17.41
CA ILE A 5 0.47 -2.26 -18.19
C ILE A 5 0.42 -3.16 -19.43
N SER A 6 1.55 -3.35 -20.09
CA SER A 6 1.66 -4.21 -21.26
C SER A 6 1.31 -5.66 -20.94
N VAL A 7 1.84 -6.17 -19.86
CA VAL A 7 1.59 -7.55 -19.41
C VAL A 7 0.12 -7.73 -19.06
N ALA A 8 -0.47 -6.76 -18.38
CA ALA A 8 -1.85 -6.85 -17.93
C ALA A 8 -2.86 -6.90 -19.07
N LYS A 9 -2.58 -6.23 -20.19
CA LYS A 9 -3.49 -6.22 -21.35
C LYS A 9 -3.78 -7.60 -21.90
N SER A 10 -2.80 -8.48 -21.89
CA SER A 10 -2.94 -9.81 -22.47
C SER A 10 -3.88 -10.73 -21.70
N VAL A 11 -4.24 -10.41 -20.48
CA VAL A 11 -5.06 -11.25 -19.61
C VAL A 11 -6.33 -10.56 -19.14
N GLY A 12 -6.71 -9.48 -19.83
CA GLY A 12 -7.89 -8.70 -19.44
C GLY A 12 -9.17 -9.53 -19.42
N THR A 13 -9.32 -10.50 -20.33
CA THR A 13 -10.49 -11.36 -20.41
C THR A 13 -10.67 -12.20 -19.15
N PHE A 14 -9.61 -12.56 -18.49
CA PHE A 14 -9.67 -13.33 -17.25
C PHE A 14 -10.54 -12.61 -16.22
N PHE A 15 -10.34 -11.31 -16.04
CA PHE A 15 -11.10 -10.52 -15.07
C PHE A 15 -12.55 -10.28 -15.47
N ASN A 16 -12.87 -10.39 -16.76
CA ASN A 16 -14.24 -10.24 -17.22
C ASN A 16 -15.11 -11.42 -16.80
N HIS A 17 -14.52 -12.58 -16.63
CA HIS A 17 -15.25 -13.80 -16.29
C HIS A 17 -15.17 -14.17 -14.82
N VAL A 18 -14.20 -13.63 -14.11
CA VAL A 18 -14.03 -13.93 -12.69
C VAL A 18 -14.58 -12.75 -11.90
N ASN A 19 -15.70 -12.98 -11.25
CA ASN A 19 -16.13 -12.05 -10.21
C ASN A 19 -15.03 -12.03 -9.18
N LEU A 20 -14.36 -10.88 -9.08
CA LEU A 20 -13.34 -10.70 -8.06
C LEU A 20 -13.96 -11.07 -6.73
N SER A 21 -13.47 -12.15 -6.13
CA SER A 21 -13.87 -12.46 -4.79
C SER A 21 -13.51 -11.25 -3.91
N VAL A 22 -14.19 -11.10 -2.79
CA VAL A 22 -13.93 -10.00 -1.85
C VAL A 22 -12.45 -9.95 -1.51
N THR A 23 -11.78 -11.11 -1.43
CA THR A 23 -10.35 -11.21 -1.07
C THR A 23 -9.42 -10.60 -2.11
N MET A 24 -9.85 -10.49 -3.37
CA MET A 24 -9.03 -9.93 -4.44
C MET A 24 -9.26 -8.44 -4.67
N ARG A 25 -10.15 -7.80 -3.93
CA ARG A 25 -10.40 -6.38 -4.09
C ARG A 25 -9.18 -5.55 -3.69
N PRO A 26 -8.95 -4.43 -4.39
CA PRO A 26 -7.80 -3.58 -4.09
C PRO A 26 -8.02 -2.79 -2.80
N VAL A 27 -6.95 -2.60 -2.07
CA VAL A 27 -6.93 -1.85 -0.82
C VAL A 27 -5.65 -1.03 -0.78
N ILE A 28 -5.73 0.16 -0.22
CA ILE A 28 -4.56 1.00 0.04
C ILE A 28 -4.41 1.13 1.55
N ILE A 29 -3.25 0.75 2.05
CA ILE A 29 -2.89 1.00 3.45
C ILE A 29 -2.05 2.26 3.49
N VAL A 30 -2.44 3.20 4.34
CA VAL A 30 -1.78 4.50 4.48
C VAL A 30 -1.02 4.53 5.79
N SER A 31 0.20 5.02 5.75
CA SER A 31 1.02 5.21 6.94
C SER A 31 1.98 6.37 6.74
N THR A 32 2.47 6.94 7.83
CA THR A 32 3.46 8.02 7.80
C THR A 32 4.71 7.59 8.57
N PHE A 33 5.85 8.15 8.17
CA PHE A 33 7.16 7.73 8.67
C PHE A 33 8.05 8.94 8.93
N PRO A 34 9.00 8.83 9.87
CA PRO A 34 9.86 9.97 10.21
C PRO A 34 10.95 10.26 9.18
N SER A 35 11.34 9.28 8.35
CA SER A 35 12.45 9.47 7.41
C SER A 35 12.22 8.73 6.12
N LYS A 36 12.87 9.22 5.07
CA LYS A 36 12.85 8.55 3.76
C LYS A 36 13.50 7.17 3.87
N GLN A 37 14.55 7.06 4.64
CA GLN A 37 15.26 5.80 4.82
C GLN A 37 14.37 4.73 5.44
N SER A 38 13.65 5.06 6.50
CA SER A 38 12.78 4.09 7.18
C SER A 38 11.65 3.60 6.29
N VAL A 39 10.96 4.51 5.59
CA VAL A 39 9.84 4.13 4.73
C VAL A 39 10.31 3.35 3.52
N THR A 40 11.44 3.72 2.92
CA THR A 40 11.97 3.02 1.75
C THR A 40 12.39 1.60 2.12
N SER A 41 13.04 1.43 3.25
CA SER A 41 13.46 0.11 3.74
C SER A 41 12.25 -0.81 3.96
N ILE A 42 11.22 -0.30 4.61
CA ILE A 42 10.00 -1.06 4.87
C ILE A 42 9.28 -1.37 3.57
N ALA A 43 9.16 -0.38 2.69
CA ALA A 43 8.50 -0.57 1.38
C ALA A 43 9.17 -1.67 0.57
N ASN A 44 10.49 -1.65 0.48
CA ASN A 44 11.24 -2.68 -0.25
C ASN A 44 10.97 -4.06 0.32
N ARG A 45 10.97 -4.17 1.64
CA ARG A 45 10.73 -5.44 2.32
C ARG A 45 9.34 -5.99 2.04
N LEU A 46 8.31 -5.14 2.11
CA LEU A 46 6.93 -5.57 1.91
C LEU A 46 6.64 -5.92 0.45
N VAL A 47 7.24 -5.20 -0.49
CA VAL A 47 7.13 -5.54 -1.92
C VAL A 47 7.85 -6.85 -2.21
N LYS A 48 9.03 -7.04 -1.66
CA LYS A 48 9.80 -8.28 -1.84
C LYS A 48 9.03 -9.50 -1.31
N LYS A 49 8.30 -9.33 -0.20
CA LYS A 49 7.48 -10.38 0.39
C LYS A 49 6.14 -10.56 -0.32
N LYS A 50 5.87 -9.78 -1.35
CA LYS A 50 4.61 -9.80 -2.11
C LYS A 50 3.39 -9.44 -1.25
N LEU A 51 3.60 -8.69 -0.20
CA LEU A 51 2.51 -8.17 0.63
C LEU A 51 1.95 -6.87 0.07
N ALA A 52 2.76 -6.12 -0.67
CA ALA A 52 2.33 -4.94 -1.40
C ALA A 52 2.81 -5.04 -2.84
N ALA A 53 1.96 -4.63 -3.78
CA ALA A 53 2.33 -4.62 -5.20
C ALA A 53 3.17 -3.39 -5.52
N CYS A 54 2.87 -2.28 -4.87
CA CYS A 54 3.50 -0.98 -5.12
C CYS A 54 3.40 -0.15 -3.86
N VAL A 55 4.42 0.64 -3.59
CA VAL A 55 4.38 1.61 -2.50
C VAL A 55 4.74 2.97 -3.07
N ASN A 56 3.82 3.92 -2.99
CA ASN A 56 4.08 5.30 -3.37
C ASN A 56 4.49 6.08 -2.13
N ILE A 57 5.52 6.89 -2.26
CA ILE A 57 6.10 7.62 -1.13
C ILE A 57 6.23 9.09 -1.50
N THR A 58 5.81 9.98 -0.61
CA THR A 58 5.98 11.41 -0.79
C THR A 58 6.30 12.08 0.54
N LYS A 59 7.08 13.16 0.47
CA LYS A 59 7.37 13.98 1.63
C LYS A 59 6.19 14.92 1.89
N ILE A 60 5.80 15.04 3.16
CA ILE A 60 4.69 15.89 3.59
C ILE A 60 5.08 16.69 4.81
N SER A 61 4.26 17.70 5.13
CA SER A 61 4.30 18.41 6.41
C SER A 61 3.06 18.00 7.20
N SER A 62 3.27 17.60 8.44
CA SER A 62 2.17 17.16 9.30
C SER A 62 2.03 18.09 10.49
N VAL A 63 0.80 18.47 10.78
CA VAL A 63 0.45 19.31 11.92
C VAL A 63 -0.49 18.53 12.81
N TYR A 64 -0.14 18.32 14.07
CA TYR A 64 -0.93 17.46 14.96
C TYR A 64 -0.68 17.84 16.41
N THR A 65 -1.56 17.39 17.29
CA THR A 65 -1.40 17.58 18.73
C THR A 65 -0.70 16.36 19.33
N TRP A 66 0.33 16.64 20.11
CA TRP A 66 1.05 15.59 20.84
C TRP A 66 1.37 16.10 22.24
N LYS A 67 0.90 15.38 23.26
CA LYS A 67 1.07 15.73 24.68
C LYS A 67 0.70 17.18 24.97
N GLY A 68 -0.44 17.62 24.45
CA GLY A 68 -0.99 18.95 24.67
C GLY A 68 -0.35 20.07 23.87
N LYS A 69 0.57 19.75 22.97
CA LYS A 69 1.25 20.75 22.14
C LYS A 69 0.95 20.51 20.67
N ILE A 70 0.96 21.59 19.88
CA ILE A 70 0.82 21.50 18.44
C ILE A 70 2.21 21.30 17.86
N GLU A 71 2.39 20.20 17.15
CA GLU A 71 3.63 19.84 16.48
C GLU A 71 3.51 20.10 14.98
N ASN A 72 4.60 20.56 14.37
CA ASN A 72 4.74 20.73 12.93
C ASN A 72 5.98 19.95 12.51
N GLN A 73 5.80 18.82 11.87
CA GLN A 73 6.91 17.92 11.56
C GLN A 73 6.91 17.51 10.10
N PRO A 74 8.08 17.42 9.47
CA PRO A 74 8.19 16.76 8.19
C PRO A 74 7.99 15.26 8.39
N GLU A 75 7.24 14.66 7.48
CA GLU A 75 7.04 13.22 7.47
C GLU A 75 7.07 12.68 6.05
N TYR A 76 7.04 11.37 5.91
CA TYR A 76 6.92 10.69 4.63
C TYR A 76 5.65 9.88 4.64
N LEU A 77 4.76 10.18 3.70
CA LEU A 77 3.50 9.49 3.52
C LEU A 77 3.70 8.33 2.56
N ALA A 78 3.20 7.17 2.91
CA ALA A 78 3.27 6.01 2.04
C ALA A 78 1.89 5.40 1.80
N PHE A 79 1.64 5.04 0.53
CA PHE A 79 0.47 4.30 0.10
C PHE A 79 0.93 2.91 -0.29
N PHE A 80 0.55 1.91 0.51
CA PHE A 80 0.85 0.51 0.24
C PHE A 80 -0.33 -0.10 -0.49
N LYS A 81 -0.16 -0.39 -1.77
CA LYS A 81 -1.23 -0.93 -2.62
C LYS A 81 -1.22 -2.44 -2.55
N THR A 82 -2.33 -3.02 -2.11
CA THR A 82 -2.44 -4.46 -1.89
C THR A 82 -3.88 -4.92 -2.15
N THR A 83 -4.19 -6.15 -1.75
CA THR A 83 -5.52 -6.73 -1.84
C THR A 83 -6.07 -7.01 -0.45
N LYS A 84 -7.38 -7.24 -0.36
CA LYS A 84 -7.99 -7.64 0.90
C LYS A 84 -7.42 -8.94 1.43
N LYS A 85 -6.97 -9.83 0.54
CA LYS A 85 -6.35 -11.09 0.92
C LYS A 85 -5.09 -10.87 1.77
N ASN A 86 -4.27 -9.88 1.39
CA ASN A 86 -2.97 -9.66 2.02
C ASN A 86 -2.96 -8.55 3.06
N LYS A 87 -4.03 -7.77 3.15
CA LYS A 87 -4.02 -6.57 3.98
C LYS A 87 -3.74 -6.81 5.46
N GLN A 88 -4.26 -7.89 6.03
CA GLN A 88 -4.06 -8.15 7.46
C GLN A 88 -2.61 -8.51 7.77
N ILE A 89 -2.01 -9.33 6.91
CA ILE A 89 -0.60 -9.69 7.07
C ILE A 89 0.27 -8.46 6.87
N LEU A 90 -0.05 -7.63 5.87
CA LEU A 90 0.68 -6.40 5.61
C LEU A 90 0.61 -5.46 6.81
N LYS A 91 -0.58 -5.25 7.38
CA LYS A 91 -0.77 -4.39 8.54
C LYS A 91 0.05 -4.88 9.74
N LYS A 92 0.06 -6.18 9.99
CA LYS A 92 0.82 -6.76 11.10
C LYS A 92 2.33 -6.58 10.91
N GLU A 93 2.83 -6.83 9.70
CA GLU A 93 4.24 -6.62 9.40
C GLU A 93 4.61 -5.14 9.52
N LEU A 94 3.75 -4.27 9.00
CA LEU A 94 3.97 -2.84 9.07
C LEU A 94 4.03 -2.35 10.51
N GLU A 95 3.10 -2.79 11.34
CA GLU A 95 3.07 -2.46 12.76
C GLU A 95 4.35 -2.91 13.48
N LYS A 96 4.79 -4.12 13.18
CA LYS A 96 5.99 -4.70 13.75
C LYS A 96 7.26 -3.95 13.37
N LEU A 97 7.35 -3.49 12.12
CA LEU A 97 8.54 -2.83 11.57
C LEU A 97 8.53 -1.32 11.76
N HIS A 98 7.39 -0.74 12.11
CA HIS A 98 7.22 0.70 12.16
C HIS A 98 8.08 1.34 13.24
N PRO A 99 8.76 2.48 12.93
CA PRO A 99 9.60 3.16 13.93
C PRO A 99 8.81 3.94 14.99
N TYR A 100 7.52 4.27 14.73
CA TYR A 100 6.71 4.95 15.73
C TYR A 100 6.08 3.96 16.71
N ASP A 101 5.93 4.39 17.97
CA ASP A 101 5.20 3.61 18.98
C ASP A 101 3.71 3.55 18.68
N VAL A 102 3.15 4.64 18.15
CA VAL A 102 1.74 4.73 17.78
C VAL A 102 1.65 5.16 16.31
N PRO A 103 1.86 4.21 15.39
CA PRO A 103 1.81 4.54 13.96
C PRO A 103 0.38 4.67 13.45
N GLU A 104 0.20 5.52 12.46
CA GLU A 104 -1.03 5.48 11.66
C GLU A 104 -0.94 4.30 10.70
N ILE A 105 -1.93 3.43 10.74
CA ILE A 105 -2.08 2.33 9.78
C ILE A 105 -3.54 2.31 9.40
N ALA A 106 -3.89 3.07 8.37
CA ALA A 106 -5.27 3.26 7.96
C ALA A 106 -5.54 2.52 6.65
N GLU A 107 -6.75 2.04 6.52
CA GLU A 107 -7.18 1.31 5.33
C GLU A 107 -8.11 2.17 4.50
N ILE A 108 -7.82 2.27 3.20
CA ILE A 108 -8.69 2.92 2.22
C ILE A 108 -9.14 1.86 1.23
N ASN A 109 -10.45 1.68 1.13
CA ASN A 109 -11.04 0.78 0.14
C ASN A 109 -11.07 1.48 -1.21
N VAL A 110 -10.60 0.79 -2.23
CA VAL A 110 -10.64 1.28 -3.61
C VAL A 110 -11.93 0.77 -4.24
N GLU A 111 -12.86 1.67 -4.52
CA GLU A 111 -14.16 1.30 -5.06
C GLU A 111 -14.04 0.78 -6.50
N SER A 112 -13.19 1.40 -7.29
CA SER A 112 -13.06 1.08 -8.70
C SER A 112 -11.60 1.22 -9.14
N ILE A 113 -11.18 0.34 -10.01
CA ILE A 113 -9.83 0.34 -10.58
C ILE A 113 -9.90 -0.28 -11.97
N ASN A 114 -9.08 0.19 -12.88
CA ASN A 114 -9.03 -0.36 -14.23
C ASN A 114 -8.49 -1.79 -14.22
N GLN A 115 -9.05 -2.64 -15.09
CA GLN A 115 -8.73 -4.07 -15.12
C GLN A 115 -7.26 -4.40 -15.34
N PRO A 116 -6.54 -3.78 -16.27
CA PRO A 116 -5.12 -4.09 -16.46
C PRO A 116 -4.30 -3.88 -15.20
N TYR A 117 -4.55 -2.77 -14.49
CA TYR A 117 -3.82 -2.49 -13.27
C TYR A 117 -4.20 -3.47 -12.14
N MET A 118 -5.48 -3.81 -12.05
CA MET A 118 -5.95 -4.80 -11.06
C MET A 118 -5.28 -6.14 -11.27
N LYS A 119 -5.17 -6.58 -12.52
CA LYS A 119 -4.48 -7.84 -12.85
C LYS A 119 -3.02 -7.79 -12.41
N TRP A 120 -2.34 -6.69 -12.72
CA TRP A 120 -0.96 -6.52 -12.30
C TRP A 120 -0.83 -6.56 -10.78
N LEU A 121 -1.74 -5.90 -10.08
CA LEU A 121 -1.74 -5.84 -8.62
C LEU A 121 -1.90 -7.23 -7.99
N VAL A 122 -2.83 -8.01 -8.49
CA VAL A 122 -3.06 -9.38 -8.02
C VAL A 122 -1.84 -10.25 -8.30
N ASP A 123 -1.31 -10.20 -9.53
CA ASP A 123 -0.15 -11.01 -9.92
C ASP A 123 1.08 -10.66 -9.09
N SER A 124 1.23 -9.40 -8.72
CA SER A 124 2.39 -8.95 -7.95
C SER A 124 2.30 -9.32 -6.47
N THR A 125 1.14 -9.75 -6.00
CA THR A 125 0.90 -10.09 -4.59
C THR A 125 0.48 -11.55 -4.36
N THR A 126 0.67 -12.40 -5.34
CA THR A 126 0.38 -13.84 -5.20
C THR A 126 1.60 -14.75 -5.27
#